data_be5c1c29949468cb6282f42ae96586df
#
_entry.id   be5c1c29949468cb6282f42ae96586df
#
_cell.length_a   1.000
_cell.length_b   1.000
_cell.length_c   1.000
_cell.angle_alpha   90.00
_cell.angle_beta   90.00
_cell.angle_gamma   90.00
#
_symmetry.space_group_name_H-M   'P 1'
#
loop_
_entity.id
_entity.type
_entity.pdbx_description
1 polymer ?
#
loop_
_entity_poly.entity_id
_entity_poly.type
_entity_poly.pdbx_seq_one_letter_code
_entity_poly.pdbx_strand_id
1 'polypeptide(L)'
;MDIDIILNEFASPQEAAELSTLAESYGMRGVWSSSYGDGWDPFMTLALAADQTSSIQLGPLAMSPYELHPIKITNALHSLNQMSDGRAMICIGGGGGVIQHMGMKRDRIIAHLRECLEIMNGVSADKT
;
A
#
# COMPACT_ATOMS: atom_id res chain seq x y z
N MET A 1 15.47 -17.17 0.00
CA MET A 1 14.64 -16.51 1.05
C MET A 1 14.24 -15.15 0.50
N ASP A 2 12.95 -14.84 0.52
CA ASP A 2 12.45 -13.54 0.07
C ASP A 2 12.56 -12.55 1.23
N ILE A 3 13.14 -11.39 0.95
CA ILE A 3 13.30 -10.31 1.93
C ILE A 3 12.62 -9.06 1.38
N ASP A 4 11.83 -8.44 2.24
CA ASP A 4 11.20 -7.15 1.96
C ASP A 4 11.74 -6.10 2.94
N ILE A 5 11.70 -4.84 2.55
CA ILE A 5 11.94 -3.71 3.46
C ILE A 5 10.64 -2.94 3.71
N ILE A 6 10.56 -2.33 4.88
CA ILE A 6 9.48 -1.41 5.24
C ILE A 6 10.09 -0.02 5.38
N LEU A 7 9.59 0.92 4.61
CA LEU A 7 10.00 2.32 4.71
C LEU A 7 9.38 2.97 5.94
N ASN A 8 10.11 3.89 6.53
CA ASN A 8 9.59 4.76 7.58
C ASN A 8 8.45 5.63 7.03
N GLU A 9 7.45 5.93 7.84
CA GLU A 9 6.27 6.74 7.49
C GLU A 9 6.60 8.17 7.08
N PHE A 10 7.76 8.66 7.45
CA PHE A 10 8.27 10.00 7.09
C PHE A 10 9.22 10.01 5.90
N ALA A 11 9.49 8.85 5.29
CA ALA A 11 10.28 8.79 4.07
C ALA A 11 9.55 9.52 2.95
N SER A 12 10.16 10.58 2.42
CA SER A 12 9.61 11.33 1.30
C SER A 12 9.55 10.46 0.04
N PRO A 13 8.74 10.81 -0.98
CA PRO A 13 8.72 10.08 -2.24
C PRO A 13 10.10 9.93 -2.90
N GLN A 14 10.96 10.95 -2.75
CA GLN A 14 12.32 10.89 -3.27
C GLN A 14 13.19 9.87 -2.50
N GLU A 15 13.17 9.89 -1.18
CA GLU A 15 13.87 8.91 -0.34
C GLU A 15 13.35 7.49 -0.57
N ALA A 16 12.03 7.34 -0.71
CA ALA A 16 11.41 6.06 -1.01
C ALA A 16 11.90 5.50 -2.35
N ALA A 17 12.03 6.34 -3.38
CA ALA A 17 12.54 5.92 -4.68
C ALA A 17 14.02 5.50 -4.60
N GLU A 18 14.85 6.28 -3.90
CA GLU A 18 16.27 5.97 -3.70
C GLU A 18 16.46 4.64 -2.94
N LEU A 19 15.72 4.45 -1.84
CA LEU A 19 15.77 3.22 -1.04
C LEU A 19 15.22 2.01 -1.82
N SER A 20 14.17 2.21 -2.61
CA SER A 20 13.60 1.14 -3.44
C SER A 20 14.58 0.70 -4.54
N THR A 21 15.26 1.64 -5.18
CA THR A 21 16.30 1.36 -6.18
C THR A 21 17.47 0.61 -5.54
N LEU A 22 17.88 1.02 -4.36
CA LEU A 22 18.94 0.34 -3.61
C LEU A 22 18.51 -1.08 -3.21
N ALA A 23 17.31 -1.26 -2.68
CA ALA A 23 16.75 -2.57 -2.32
C ALA A 23 16.67 -3.51 -3.53
N GLU A 24 16.23 -2.98 -4.68
CA GLU A 24 16.19 -3.72 -5.94
C GLU A 24 17.60 -4.20 -6.36
N SER A 25 18.61 -3.35 -6.22
CA SER A 25 20.00 -3.70 -6.54
C SER A 25 20.58 -4.84 -5.68
N TYR A 26 20.04 -5.02 -4.48
CA TYR A 26 20.37 -6.13 -3.58
C TYR A 26 19.49 -7.37 -3.79
N GLY A 27 18.58 -7.36 -4.76
CA GLY A 27 17.71 -8.49 -5.06
C GLY A 27 16.60 -8.70 -4.03
N MET A 28 16.19 -7.66 -3.29
CA MET A 28 15.06 -7.73 -2.38
C MET A 28 13.75 -7.88 -3.17
N ARG A 29 12.79 -8.62 -2.61
CA ARG A 29 11.52 -8.91 -3.28
C ARG A 29 10.61 -7.70 -3.31
N GLY A 30 10.47 -6.97 -2.20
CA GLY A 30 9.46 -5.93 -2.07
C GLY A 30 9.83 -4.79 -1.15
N VAL A 31 9.15 -3.67 -1.38
CA VAL A 31 9.19 -2.45 -0.57
C VAL A 31 7.78 -2.12 -0.10
N TRP A 32 7.63 -1.93 1.19
CA TRP A 32 6.40 -1.53 1.84
C TRP A 32 6.50 -0.09 2.35
N SER A 33 5.53 0.74 2.00
CA SER A 33 5.37 2.07 2.59
C SER A 33 4.35 2.03 3.70
N SER A 34 4.75 2.47 4.89
CA SER A 34 3.89 2.51 6.07
C SER A 34 2.76 3.52 5.89
N SER A 35 1.56 3.17 6.38
CA SER A 35 0.39 4.05 6.38
C SER A 35 0.07 4.50 7.81
N TYR A 36 0.44 5.74 8.13
CA TYR A 36 0.14 6.38 9.41
C TYR A 36 -0.55 7.73 9.19
N GLY A 37 -1.32 8.20 10.20
CA GLY A 37 -2.15 9.38 10.07
C GLY A 37 -1.40 10.71 9.93
N ASP A 38 -0.12 10.75 10.29
CA ASP A 38 0.73 11.93 10.27
C ASP A 38 1.93 11.80 9.30
N GLY A 39 2.02 10.68 8.58
CA GLY A 39 3.03 10.44 7.56
C GLY A 39 2.58 10.81 6.14
N TRP A 40 3.41 10.47 5.18
CA TRP A 40 3.09 10.59 3.76
C TRP A 40 2.03 9.57 3.33
N ASP A 41 1.22 9.90 2.33
CA ASP A 41 0.33 8.92 1.72
C ASP A 41 1.17 7.81 1.05
N PRO A 42 0.93 6.51 1.39
CA PRO A 42 1.81 5.44 0.95
C PRO A 42 1.76 5.17 -0.56
N PHE A 43 0.63 5.41 -1.23
CA PHE A 43 0.55 5.26 -2.67
C PHE A 43 1.32 6.37 -3.40
N MET A 44 1.18 7.61 -2.91
CA MET A 44 1.92 8.75 -3.46
C MET A 44 3.43 8.62 -3.21
N THR A 45 3.81 8.13 -2.03
CA THR A 45 5.21 7.83 -1.69
C THR A 45 5.84 6.85 -2.67
N LEU A 46 5.10 5.80 -3.06
CA LEU A 46 5.61 4.75 -3.95
C LEU A 46 5.49 5.07 -5.45
N ALA A 47 4.78 6.13 -5.82
CA ALA A 47 4.58 6.47 -7.23
C ALA A 47 5.91 6.73 -7.97
N LEU A 48 6.82 7.48 -7.35
CA LEU A 48 8.14 7.76 -7.94
C LEU A 48 9.02 6.50 -7.93
N ALA A 49 8.96 5.69 -6.88
CA ALA A 49 9.67 4.42 -6.81
C ALA A 49 9.19 3.45 -7.90
N ALA A 50 7.90 3.44 -8.23
CA ALA A 50 7.35 2.61 -9.30
C ALA A 50 7.96 2.94 -10.66
N ASP A 51 8.20 4.22 -10.94
CA ASP A 51 8.81 4.68 -12.18
C ASP A 51 10.32 4.39 -12.23
N GLN A 52 11.01 4.47 -11.10
CA GLN A 52 12.47 4.35 -11.02
C GLN A 52 12.99 2.92 -10.81
N THR A 53 12.11 1.94 -10.62
CA THR A 53 12.44 0.53 -10.43
C THR A 53 11.83 -0.33 -11.52
N SER A 54 12.31 -1.57 -11.69
CA SER A 54 11.87 -2.46 -12.77
C SER A 54 11.40 -3.85 -12.33
N SER A 55 11.82 -4.32 -11.17
CA SER A 55 11.56 -5.70 -10.72
C SER A 55 11.00 -5.82 -9.30
N ILE A 56 11.34 -4.89 -8.41
CA ILE A 56 10.90 -4.93 -7.01
C ILE A 56 9.40 -4.66 -6.88
N GLN A 57 8.71 -5.42 -6.04
CA GLN A 57 7.30 -5.20 -5.73
C GLN A 57 7.13 -4.00 -4.78
N LEU A 58 6.02 -3.29 -4.89
CA LEU A 58 5.77 -2.05 -4.16
C LEU A 58 4.35 -2.03 -3.61
N GLY A 59 4.19 -1.69 -2.35
CA GLY A 59 2.84 -1.61 -1.78
C GLY A 59 2.71 -0.91 -0.44
N PRO A 60 1.51 -0.45 -0.10
CA PRO A 60 1.20 0.12 1.21
C PRO A 60 1.04 -0.97 2.27
N LEU A 61 1.52 -0.68 3.48
CA LEU A 61 1.40 -1.54 4.66
C LEU A 61 0.94 -0.72 5.89
N ALA A 62 -0.27 -0.88 6.34
CA ALA A 62 -1.40 -1.53 5.74
C ALA A 62 -2.53 -0.52 5.52
N MET A 63 -3.29 -0.70 4.46
CA MET A 63 -4.50 0.09 4.24
C MET A 63 -5.67 -0.49 5.03
N SER A 64 -6.58 0.37 5.46
CA SER A 64 -7.75 -0.05 6.25
C SER A 64 -9.05 0.46 5.63
N PRO A 65 -10.10 -0.39 5.55
CA PRO A 65 -11.42 0.05 5.10
C PRO A 65 -12.10 1.05 6.05
N TYR A 66 -11.57 1.23 7.26
CA TYR A 66 -12.01 2.26 8.19
C TYR A 66 -11.43 3.64 7.86
N GLU A 67 -10.31 3.70 7.17
CA GLU A 67 -9.63 4.95 6.78
C GLU A 67 -10.05 5.40 5.39
N LEU A 68 -10.18 4.45 4.47
CA LEU A 68 -10.47 4.73 3.07
C LEU A 68 -11.41 3.67 2.50
N HIS A 69 -12.42 4.12 1.75
CA HIS A 69 -13.37 3.21 1.13
C HIS A 69 -12.67 2.19 0.19
N PRO A 70 -13.03 0.88 0.22
CA PRO A 70 -12.39 -0.16 -0.57
C PRO A 70 -12.28 0.15 -2.06
N ILE A 71 -13.28 0.79 -2.68
CA ILE A 71 -13.21 1.22 -4.08
C ILE A 71 -12.06 2.22 -4.31
N LYS A 72 -11.81 3.12 -3.36
CA LYS A 72 -10.73 4.09 -3.48
C LYS A 72 -9.37 3.46 -3.26
N ILE A 73 -9.27 2.52 -2.34
CA ILE A 73 -8.06 1.70 -2.15
C ILE A 73 -7.74 0.95 -3.45
N THR A 74 -8.75 0.32 -4.06
CA THR A 74 -8.59 -0.42 -5.31
C THR A 74 -8.15 0.50 -6.46
N ASN A 75 -8.75 1.69 -6.58
CA ASN A 75 -8.37 2.65 -7.62
C ASN A 75 -6.92 3.09 -7.48
N ALA A 76 -6.47 3.41 -6.26
CA ALA A 76 -5.09 3.79 -5.99
C ALA A 76 -4.12 2.61 -6.28
N LEU A 77 -4.48 1.40 -5.86
CA LEU A 77 -3.70 0.19 -6.14
C LEU A 77 -3.56 -0.07 -7.65
N HIS A 78 -4.64 0.07 -8.41
CA HIS A 78 -4.59 -0.08 -9.87
C HIS A 78 -3.71 0.98 -10.53
N SER A 79 -3.74 2.22 -10.03
CA SER A 79 -2.86 3.29 -10.51
C SER A 79 -1.40 2.94 -10.26
N LEU A 80 -1.06 2.51 -9.04
CA LEU A 80 0.29 2.07 -8.69
C LEU A 80 0.71 0.85 -9.54
N ASN A 81 -0.21 -0.09 -9.75
CA ASN A 81 0.05 -1.29 -10.57
C ASN A 81 0.35 -0.94 -12.02
N GLN A 82 -0.38 0.03 -12.59
CA GLN A 82 -0.12 0.54 -13.94
C GLN A 82 1.24 1.24 -14.02
N MET A 83 1.56 2.10 -13.05
CA MET A 83 2.82 2.83 -13.00
C MET A 83 4.03 1.90 -12.81
N SER A 84 3.85 0.79 -12.11
CA SER A 84 4.90 -0.19 -11.82
C SER A 84 4.96 -1.36 -12.79
N ASP A 85 4.19 -1.35 -13.86
CA ASP A 85 4.10 -2.46 -14.83
C ASP A 85 3.78 -3.81 -14.16
N GLY A 86 2.72 -3.82 -13.34
CA GLY A 86 2.18 -5.04 -12.72
C GLY A 86 2.84 -5.48 -11.42
N ARG A 87 3.63 -4.62 -10.75
CA ARG A 87 4.38 -4.97 -9.52
C ARG A 87 3.74 -4.49 -8.23
N ALA A 88 2.55 -3.89 -8.29
CA ALA A 88 1.88 -3.43 -7.09
C ALA A 88 1.38 -4.59 -6.22
N MET A 89 1.55 -4.45 -4.93
CA MET A 89 1.02 -5.33 -3.90
C MET A 89 0.32 -4.51 -2.82
N ILE A 90 -0.47 -5.15 -1.97
CA ILE A 90 -1.16 -4.46 -0.88
C ILE A 90 -1.29 -5.35 0.34
N CYS A 91 -1.18 -4.73 1.50
CA CYS A 91 -1.61 -5.30 2.77
C CYS A 91 -2.86 -4.58 3.25
N ILE A 92 -3.92 -5.34 3.53
CA ILE A 92 -5.17 -4.83 4.12
C ILE A 92 -5.21 -5.22 5.59
N GLY A 93 -5.45 -4.24 6.44
CA GLY A 93 -5.50 -4.40 7.89
C GLY A 93 -6.71 -3.74 8.53
N GLY A 94 -6.97 -4.07 9.78
CA GLY A 94 -8.08 -3.51 10.56
C GLY A 94 -7.85 -2.10 11.09
N GLY A 95 -6.75 -1.44 10.69
CA GLY A 95 -6.35 -0.16 11.23
C GLY A 95 -5.71 -0.25 12.62
N GLY A 96 -4.95 0.75 12.97
CA GLY A 96 -4.23 0.86 14.24
C GLY A 96 -4.67 2.09 15.05
N GLY A 97 -3.71 2.76 15.67
CA GLY A 97 -3.92 3.97 16.49
C GLY A 97 -4.56 5.12 15.72
N VAL A 98 -4.36 5.21 14.42
CA VAL A 98 -4.98 6.23 13.55
C VAL A 98 -6.50 6.22 13.67
N ILE A 99 -7.12 5.04 13.68
CA ILE A 99 -8.57 4.89 13.80
C ILE A 99 -9.09 5.49 15.12
N GLN A 100 -8.34 5.28 16.21
CA GLN A 100 -8.68 5.87 17.50
C GLN A 100 -8.52 7.39 17.50
N HIS A 101 -7.48 7.92 16.87
CA HIS A 101 -7.28 9.36 16.71
C HIS A 101 -8.40 10.00 15.86
N MET A 102 -8.93 9.29 14.89
CA MET A 102 -10.09 9.71 14.10
C MET A 102 -11.42 9.62 14.87
N GLY A 103 -11.41 9.13 16.12
CA GLY A 103 -12.62 8.95 16.92
C GLY A 103 -13.54 7.81 16.45
N MET A 104 -13.03 6.93 15.62
CA MET A 104 -13.77 5.79 15.06
C MET A 104 -13.67 4.56 15.95
N LYS A 105 -14.73 3.76 15.99
CA LYS A 105 -14.73 2.45 16.64
C LYS A 105 -14.44 1.36 15.60
N ARG A 106 -13.60 0.43 16.00
CA ARG A 106 -13.34 -0.80 15.23
C ARG A 106 -14.16 -1.93 15.82
N ASP A 107 -15.32 -2.14 15.27
CA ASP A 107 -16.14 -3.31 15.57
C ASP A 107 -16.15 -4.26 14.35
N ARG A 108 -16.49 -5.53 14.56
CA ARG A 108 -16.63 -6.52 13.49
C ARG A 108 -15.48 -6.53 12.49
N ILE A 109 -14.24 -6.38 12.95
CA ILE A 109 -13.04 -6.19 12.10
C ILE A 109 -12.94 -7.25 11.01
N ILE A 110 -13.11 -8.53 11.35
CA ILE A 110 -13.01 -9.65 10.40
C ILE A 110 -14.09 -9.56 9.30
N ALA A 111 -15.32 -9.17 9.66
CA ALA A 111 -16.39 -9.00 8.68
C ALA A 111 -16.07 -7.85 7.72
N HIS A 112 -15.63 -6.71 8.23
CA HIS A 112 -15.26 -5.55 7.41
C HIS A 112 -14.06 -5.83 6.51
N LEU A 113 -13.06 -6.55 6.98
CA LEU A 113 -11.93 -6.96 6.14
C LEU A 113 -12.36 -7.90 5.02
N ARG A 114 -13.25 -8.86 5.31
CA ARG A 114 -13.80 -9.76 4.30
C ARG A 114 -14.58 -8.99 3.24
N GLU A 115 -15.51 -8.13 3.65
CA GLU A 115 -16.27 -7.28 2.74
C GLU A 115 -15.37 -6.36 1.91
N CYS A 116 -14.32 -5.81 2.52
CA CYS A 116 -13.31 -5.02 1.81
C CYS A 116 -12.66 -5.80 0.67
N LEU A 117 -12.19 -7.01 0.95
CA LEU A 117 -11.55 -7.87 -0.05
C LEU A 117 -12.52 -8.32 -1.14
N GLU A 118 -13.79 -8.60 -0.80
CA GLU A 118 -14.83 -8.93 -1.76
C GLU A 118 -15.10 -7.76 -2.73
N ILE A 119 -15.20 -6.53 -2.20
CA ILE A 119 -15.37 -5.32 -3.02
C ILE A 119 -14.16 -5.10 -3.92
N MET A 120 -12.95 -5.19 -3.37
CA MET A 120 -11.70 -4.99 -4.13
C MET A 120 -11.58 -6.01 -5.27
N ASN A 121 -11.88 -7.28 -5.01
CA ASN A 121 -11.85 -8.33 -6.01
C ASN A 121 -12.91 -8.11 -7.10
N GLY A 122 -14.12 -7.70 -6.73
CA GLY A 122 -15.19 -7.37 -7.68
C GLY A 122 -14.79 -6.23 -8.62
N VAL A 123 -14.29 -5.13 -8.08
CA VAL A 123 -13.82 -3.98 -8.88
C VAL A 123 -12.64 -4.36 -9.78
N SER A 124 -11.76 -5.23 -9.32
CA SER A 124 -10.61 -5.70 -10.11
C SER A 124 -11.03 -6.62 -11.25
N ALA A 125 -12.02 -7.49 -11.03
CA ALA A 125 -12.56 -8.38 -12.07
C ALA A 125 -13.22 -7.61 -13.23
N ASP A 126 -13.90 -6.51 -12.93
CA ASP A 126 -14.56 -5.66 -13.95
C ASP A 126 -13.56 -4.89 -14.83
N LYS A 127 -12.30 -4.78 -14.44
CA LYS A 127 -11.24 -4.08 -15.20
C LYS A 127 -10.37 -5.02 -16.05
N THR A 128 -10.56 -6.28 -15.90
CA THR A 128 -9.87 -7.28 -16.72
C THR A 128 -10.74 -7.74 -17.86
#